data_5bd06b71ac75a543dd75ac3336ee1114
#
_entry.id   5bd06b71ac75a543dd75ac3336ee1114
#
_cell.length_a   1.000
_cell.length_b   1.000
_cell.length_c   1.000
_cell.angle_alpha   90.00
_cell.angle_beta   90.00
_cell.angle_gamma   90.00
#
_symmetry.space_group_name_H-M   'P 1'
#
loop_
_entity.id
_entity.type
_entity.pdbx_description
1 polymer ?
#
loop_
_entity_poly.entity_id
_entity_poly.type
_entity_poly.pdbx_seq_one_letter_code
_entity_poly.pdbx_strand_id
1 'polypeptide(L)'
;MRPLAPYGAAHRRQTGRMRRGVVLGGGGIAGVAWEAGIVIGLRRAGVDLSSADVIVGTSAGSIVGSHVAFGTDLRVLAATTPAPAGTDAAAVPAVNLEVILSALAPLFDQGLDPVEGRRRVGAAARAAGGDEQPFIARIASLLPATDRWPQRRFLVTAVDAESGELVAWHRGCGVPLDRAVAASCAVPAVYPPVTIGGRRYMDGGIRSATNADLAAGCSAVIVLHAIGHLTPREPLQTELAALGTAATLVITPDDVAAALMGTNLLDAAIAGPALEAGLTQAMSYGEPADAIWQAT
;
A
#
# COMPACT_ATOMS: atom_id res chain seq x y z
N MET A 1 20.71 14.94 -1.43
CA MET A 1 19.30 15.04 -0.98
C MET A 1 19.30 15.10 0.54
N ARG A 2 18.68 16.09 1.18
CA ARG A 2 18.60 16.17 2.64
C ARG A 2 17.71 15.03 3.15
N PRO A 3 18.10 14.30 4.20
CA PRO A 3 17.20 13.35 4.85
C PRO A 3 15.97 14.12 5.36
N LEU A 4 14.80 13.57 5.13
CA LEU A 4 13.55 14.13 5.64
C LEU A 4 13.63 14.19 7.15
N ALA A 5 13.46 15.39 7.72
CA ALA A 5 13.28 15.56 9.15
C ALA A 5 12.11 14.68 9.64
N PRO A 6 12.17 14.13 10.87
CA PRO A 6 11.09 13.32 11.41
C PRO A 6 9.78 14.11 11.35
N TYR A 7 8.81 13.54 10.66
CA TYR A 7 7.57 14.20 10.21
C TYR A 7 6.58 14.57 11.34
N GLY A 8 6.99 14.57 12.60
CA GLY A 8 6.12 14.76 13.75
C GLY A 8 5.96 16.17 14.32
N ALA A 9 6.85 17.12 14.04
CA ALA A 9 6.95 18.33 14.86
C ALA A 9 6.40 19.64 14.26
N ALA A 10 6.29 19.76 12.93
CA ALA A 10 6.05 21.08 12.29
C ALA A 10 4.59 21.44 11.99
N HIS A 11 3.61 20.52 12.15
CA HIS A 11 2.23 20.75 11.71
C HIS A 11 1.18 20.83 12.83
N ARG A 12 1.58 21.05 14.06
CA ARG A 12 0.67 21.14 15.22
C ARG A 12 -0.04 22.48 15.39
N ARG A 13 -0.37 23.24 14.43
CA ARG A 13 -1.27 24.40 14.61
C ARG A 13 -1.85 24.85 13.26
N GLN A 14 -2.91 24.22 12.81
CA GLN A 14 -3.87 24.90 11.94
C GLN A 14 -5.25 24.27 12.11
N THR A 15 -6.18 25.08 12.65
CA THR A 15 -7.64 24.94 12.68
C THR A 15 -8.21 23.70 13.38
N GLY A 16 -9.19 23.91 14.28
CA GLY A 16 -9.95 22.86 15.01
C GLY A 16 -10.85 21.97 14.11
N ARG A 17 -10.47 21.77 12.85
CA ARG A 17 -11.12 20.85 11.92
C ARG A 17 -10.56 19.43 12.12
N MET A 18 -11.44 18.47 12.29
CA MET A 18 -11.09 17.05 12.28
C MET A 18 -10.39 16.67 10.97
N ARG A 19 -9.26 15.99 11.07
CA ARG A 19 -8.50 15.50 9.91
C ARG A 19 -8.77 14.02 9.73
N ARG A 20 -9.14 13.64 8.52
CA ARG A 20 -9.45 12.26 8.12
C ARG A 20 -8.24 11.62 7.46
N GLY A 21 -7.89 10.41 7.88
CA GLY A 21 -6.83 9.60 7.29
C GLY A 21 -7.38 8.32 6.67
N VAL A 22 -6.83 7.93 5.53
CA VAL A 22 -7.03 6.61 4.93
C VAL A 22 -5.68 5.94 4.78
N VAL A 23 -5.58 4.71 5.25
CA VAL A 23 -4.40 3.86 5.11
C VAL A 23 -4.79 2.64 4.28
N LEU A 24 -4.05 2.42 3.21
CA LEU A 24 -4.25 1.34 2.26
C LEU A 24 -2.99 0.46 2.27
N GLY A 25 -3.15 -0.80 2.65
CA GLY A 25 -2.05 -1.71 2.91
C GLY A 25 -1.50 -2.43 1.69
N GLY A 26 -0.44 -3.21 1.91
CA GLY A 26 0.07 -4.15 0.92
C GLY A 26 -0.84 -5.37 0.78
N GLY A 27 -0.84 -6.00 -0.41
CA GLY A 27 -1.69 -7.17 -0.63
C GLY A 27 -1.61 -7.79 -2.02
N GLY A 28 -0.64 -7.37 -2.84
CA GLY A 28 -0.49 -7.86 -4.22
C GLY A 28 -1.72 -7.57 -5.09
N ILE A 29 -1.96 -8.38 -6.11
CA ILE A 29 -3.10 -8.25 -7.04
C ILE A 29 -4.42 -8.46 -6.29
N ALA A 30 -4.48 -9.46 -5.42
CA ALA A 30 -5.65 -9.73 -4.61
C ALA A 30 -6.01 -8.53 -3.70
N GLY A 31 -4.99 -7.93 -3.07
CA GLY A 31 -5.14 -6.74 -2.23
C GLY A 31 -5.63 -5.53 -2.99
N VAL A 32 -5.07 -5.24 -4.19
CA VAL A 32 -5.57 -4.16 -5.06
C VAL A 32 -7.07 -4.31 -5.33
N ALA A 33 -7.49 -5.52 -5.70
CA ALA A 33 -8.88 -5.77 -6.06
C ALA A 33 -9.81 -5.70 -4.84
N TRP A 34 -9.44 -6.33 -3.72
CA TRP A 34 -10.25 -6.32 -2.50
C TRP A 34 -10.37 -4.90 -1.93
N GLU A 35 -9.27 -4.15 -1.83
CA GLU A 35 -9.32 -2.75 -1.37
C GLU A 35 -10.18 -1.87 -2.28
N ALA A 36 -10.06 -2.04 -3.60
CA ALA A 36 -10.93 -1.34 -4.56
C ALA A 36 -12.42 -1.66 -4.29
N GLY A 37 -12.74 -2.93 -4.03
CA GLY A 37 -14.08 -3.38 -3.65
C GLY A 37 -14.58 -2.70 -2.38
N ILE A 38 -13.76 -2.69 -1.31
CA ILE A 38 -14.10 -2.01 -0.05
C ILE A 38 -14.35 -0.52 -0.28
N VAL A 39 -13.45 0.18 -0.99
CA VAL A 39 -13.59 1.64 -1.25
C VAL A 39 -14.86 1.94 -2.04
N ILE A 40 -15.17 1.16 -3.08
CA ILE A 40 -16.39 1.33 -3.88
C ILE A 40 -17.64 1.06 -3.02
N GLY A 41 -17.62 -0.01 -2.22
CA GLY A 41 -18.73 -0.38 -1.35
C GLY A 41 -19.00 0.66 -0.27
N LEU A 42 -17.98 1.17 0.41
CA LEU A 42 -18.08 2.26 1.39
C LEU A 42 -18.64 3.54 0.74
N ARG A 43 -18.22 3.89 -0.47
CA ARG A 43 -18.77 5.03 -1.21
C ARG A 43 -20.27 4.85 -1.49
N ARG A 44 -20.73 3.63 -1.83
CA ARG A 44 -22.17 3.32 -1.98
C ARG A 44 -22.95 3.46 -0.67
N ALA A 45 -22.30 3.19 0.46
CA ALA A 45 -22.86 3.39 1.80
C ALA A 45 -22.76 4.85 2.31
N GLY A 46 -22.30 5.79 1.48
CA GLY A 46 -22.21 7.21 1.84
C GLY A 46 -20.84 7.66 2.37
N VAL A 47 -19.88 6.75 2.55
CA VAL A 47 -18.54 7.06 3.06
C VAL A 47 -17.55 7.21 1.89
N ASP A 48 -17.29 8.45 1.49
CA ASP A 48 -16.34 8.73 0.41
C ASP A 48 -14.91 8.94 0.94
N LEU A 49 -14.08 7.90 0.79
CA LEU A 49 -12.69 7.93 1.23
C LEU A 49 -11.82 8.90 0.41
N SER A 50 -12.28 9.34 -0.78
CA SER A 50 -11.58 10.37 -1.55
C SER A 50 -11.62 11.75 -0.86
N SER A 51 -12.46 11.92 0.15
CA SER A 51 -12.52 13.14 0.98
C SER A 51 -11.44 13.20 2.07
N ALA A 52 -10.60 12.16 2.22
CA ALA A 52 -9.52 12.13 3.19
C ALA A 52 -8.53 13.29 3.04
N ASP A 53 -8.05 13.82 4.17
CA ASP A 53 -6.99 14.84 4.21
C ASP A 53 -5.60 14.22 4.02
N VAL A 54 -5.43 12.96 4.45
CA VAL A 54 -4.18 12.19 4.31
C VAL A 54 -4.52 10.80 3.78
N ILE A 55 -3.81 10.38 2.74
CA ILE A 55 -3.88 9.03 2.20
C ILE A 55 -2.49 8.43 2.30
N VAL A 56 -2.36 7.25 2.90
CA VAL A 56 -1.12 6.46 2.98
C VAL A 56 -1.32 5.21 2.15
N GLY A 57 -0.43 4.96 1.20
CA GLY A 57 -0.47 3.76 0.36
C GLY A 57 0.82 2.96 0.44
N THR A 58 0.70 1.67 0.66
CA THR A 58 1.80 0.70 0.69
C THR A 58 1.54 -0.36 -0.37
N SER A 59 2.48 -0.58 -1.30
CA SER A 59 2.36 -1.64 -2.32
C SER A 59 1.01 -1.58 -3.06
N ALA A 60 0.17 -2.61 -2.98
CA ALA A 60 -1.19 -2.62 -3.52
C ALA A 60 -1.96 -1.33 -3.18
N GLY A 61 -1.91 -0.92 -1.92
CA GLY A 61 -2.56 0.30 -1.44
C GLY A 61 -2.00 1.59 -2.03
N SER A 62 -0.78 1.59 -2.57
CA SER A 62 -0.26 2.75 -3.30
C SER A 62 -0.92 2.91 -4.68
N ILE A 63 -1.31 1.81 -5.31
CA ILE A 63 -2.09 1.82 -6.57
C ILE A 63 -3.52 2.29 -6.28
N VAL A 64 -4.22 1.62 -5.36
CA VAL A 64 -5.59 2.00 -4.96
C VAL A 64 -5.63 3.44 -4.45
N GLY A 65 -4.68 3.82 -3.60
CA GLY A 65 -4.54 5.16 -3.04
C GLY A 65 -4.36 6.25 -4.07
N SER A 66 -3.68 5.96 -5.20
CA SER A 66 -3.58 6.92 -6.28
C SER A 66 -4.97 7.20 -6.88
N HIS A 67 -5.79 6.18 -7.13
CA HIS A 67 -7.15 6.34 -7.63
C HIS A 67 -8.06 7.06 -6.63
N VAL A 68 -7.96 6.71 -5.34
CA VAL A 68 -8.68 7.41 -4.26
C VAL A 68 -8.31 8.90 -4.23
N ALA A 69 -7.01 9.21 -4.31
CA ALA A 69 -6.51 10.57 -4.23
C ALA A 69 -6.92 11.44 -5.43
N PHE A 70 -7.10 10.85 -6.61
CA PHE A 70 -7.62 11.52 -7.81
C PHE A 70 -9.14 11.47 -7.93
N GLY A 71 -9.83 10.65 -7.14
CA GLY A 71 -11.29 10.44 -7.22
C GLY A 71 -11.73 9.70 -8.49
N THR A 72 -10.86 8.86 -9.07
CA THR A 72 -11.14 8.11 -10.30
C THR A 72 -11.93 6.82 -10.01
N ASP A 73 -12.49 6.20 -11.05
CA ASP A 73 -13.25 4.95 -10.90
C ASP A 73 -12.31 3.76 -10.67
N LEU A 74 -12.42 3.15 -9.50
CA LEU A 74 -11.60 2.00 -9.09
C LEU A 74 -11.95 0.70 -9.83
N ARG A 75 -13.10 0.64 -10.54
CA ARG A 75 -13.48 -0.53 -11.32
C ARG A 75 -12.50 -0.83 -12.45
N VAL A 76 -11.76 0.18 -12.92
CA VAL A 76 -10.71 -0.01 -13.92
C VAL A 76 -9.62 -0.98 -13.44
N LEU A 77 -9.37 -1.08 -12.13
CA LEU A 77 -8.36 -1.97 -11.55
C LEU A 77 -8.74 -3.46 -11.65
N ALA A 78 -10.03 -3.79 -11.69
CA ALA A 78 -10.49 -5.15 -11.92
C ALA A 78 -10.51 -5.51 -13.42
N ALA A 79 -10.66 -4.50 -14.29
CA ALA A 79 -10.68 -4.71 -15.74
C ALA A 79 -9.27 -4.85 -16.34
N THR A 80 -8.23 -4.45 -15.63
CA THR A 80 -6.82 -4.64 -16.01
C THR A 80 -6.37 -6.08 -15.70
N THR A 81 -7.15 -7.06 -16.20
CA THR A 81 -6.72 -8.45 -16.27
C THR A 81 -5.43 -8.51 -17.11
N PRO A 82 -4.44 -9.34 -16.76
CA PRO A 82 -3.27 -9.52 -17.60
C PRO A 82 -3.72 -9.83 -19.03
N ALA A 83 -3.08 -9.18 -20.00
CA ALA A 83 -3.33 -9.48 -21.41
C ALA A 83 -3.23 -10.99 -21.66
N PRO A 84 -4.04 -11.56 -22.59
CA PRO A 84 -4.01 -12.98 -22.89
C PRO A 84 -2.58 -13.45 -23.16
N ALA A 85 -2.26 -14.67 -22.75
CA ALA A 85 -0.96 -15.30 -23.00
C ALA A 85 -0.58 -15.14 -24.49
N GLY A 86 0.52 -14.42 -24.76
CA GLY A 86 0.99 -14.17 -26.12
C GLY A 86 1.29 -12.71 -26.46
N THR A 87 0.94 -11.75 -25.60
CA THR A 87 1.45 -10.37 -25.71
C THR A 87 2.60 -10.19 -24.74
N ASP A 88 3.75 -9.64 -25.20
CA ASP A 88 4.97 -9.35 -24.44
C ASP A 88 4.81 -8.27 -23.33
N ALA A 89 3.60 -8.01 -22.87
CA ALA A 89 3.36 -7.24 -21.67
C ALA A 89 3.89 -8.04 -20.48
N ALA A 90 4.93 -7.55 -19.84
CA ALA A 90 5.70 -8.18 -18.76
C ALA A 90 4.81 -9.06 -17.85
N ALA A 91 4.83 -10.36 -18.10
CA ALA A 91 4.07 -11.34 -17.33
C ALA A 91 4.44 -11.18 -15.85
N VAL A 92 3.46 -11.34 -14.94
CA VAL A 92 3.78 -11.52 -13.54
C VAL A 92 4.77 -12.69 -13.45
N PRO A 93 5.99 -12.49 -12.91
CA PRO A 93 6.93 -13.60 -12.80
C PRO A 93 6.26 -14.77 -12.12
N ALA A 94 6.56 -16.00 -12.53
CA ALA A 94 6.11 -17.17 -11.81
C ALA A 94 6.61 -17.07 -10.37
N VAL A 95 5.67 -16.90 -9.42
CA VAL A 95 5.98 -16.63 -8.02
C VAL A 95 6.37 -17.94 -7.36
N ASN A 96 7.64 -18.07 -7.01
CA ASN A 96 8.09 -19.14 -6.12
C ASN A 96 8.01 -18.65 -4.66
N LEU A 97 6.98 -19.09 -3.95
CA LEU A 97 6.74 -18.67 -2.56
C LEU A 97 7.94 -19.01 -1.63
N GLU A 98 8.61 -20.14 -1.84
CA GLU A 98 9.77 -20.54 -1.06
C GLU A 98 10.93 -19.55 -1.24
N VAL A 99 11.16 -19.08 -2.46
CA VAL A 99 12.19 -18.08 -2.77
C VAL A 99 11.86 -16.74 -2.09
N ILE A 100 10.59 -16.33 -2.12
CA ILE A 100 10.15 -15.10 -1.42
C ILE A 100 10.35 -15.22 0.08
N LEU A 101 9.86 -16.31 0.67
CA LEU A 101 10.00 -16.53 2.12
C LEU A 101 11.46 -16.59 2.55
N SER A 102 12.32 -17.25 1.77
CA SER A 102 13.77 -17.26 2.00
C SER A 102 14.38 -15.86 1.92
N ALA A 103 14.01 -15.07 0.91
CA ALA A 103 14.50 -13.71 0.76
C ALA A 103 14.06 -12.78 1.90
N LEU A 104 12.87 -13.01 2.46
CA LEU A 104 12.29 -12.22 3.55
C LEU A 104 12.65 -12.75 4.95
N ALA A 105 13.30 -13.91 5.05
CA ALA A 105 13.65 -14.54 6.34
C ALA A 105 14.35 -13.60 7.34
N PRO A 106 15.26 -12.68 6.92
CA PRO A 106 15.90 -11.74 7.84
C PRO A 106 14.93 -10.80 8.59
N LEU A 107 13.69 -10.60 8.07
CA LEU A 107 12.68 -9.78 8.74
C LEU A 107 12.07 -10.45 9.97
N PHE A 108 12.15 -11.79 10.03
CA PHE A 108 11.56 -12.61 11.09
C PHE A 108 12.60 -13.09 12.09
N ASP A 109 13.87 -12.73 11.92
CA ASP A 109 14.95 -13.06 12.85
C ASP A 109 14.89 -12.13 14.08
N GLN A 110 14.40 -12.65 15.18
CA GLN A 110 14.27 -11.92 16.46
C GLN A 110 15.62 -11.49 17.06
N GLY A 111 16.73 -12.04 16.59
CA GLY A 111 18.09 -11.64 16.99
C GLY A 111 18.61 -10.42 16.27
N LEU A 112 17.91 -9.94 15.24
CA LEU A 112 18.33 -8.78 14.45
C LEU A 112 17.55 -7.53 14.85
N ASP A 113 18.25 -6.39 14.82
CA ASP A 113 17.58 -5.10 14.76
C ASP A 113 16.69 -5.04 13.49
N PRO A 114 15.45 -4.53 13.56
CA PRO A 114 14.55 -4.48 12.42
C PRO A 114 15.10 -3.74 11.19
N VAL A 115 15.91 -2.70 11.39
CA VAL A 115 16.57 -1.97 10.28
C VAL A 115 17.62 -2.86 9.63
N GLU A 116 18.42 -3.58 10.43
CA GLU A 116 19.40 -4.52 9.90
C GLU A 116 18.77 -5.68 9.14
N GLY A 117 17.64 -6.22 9.62
CA GLY A 117 16.86 -7.22 8.87
C GLY A 117 16.48 -6.69 7.48
N ARG A 118 15.94 -5.46 7.41
CA ARG A 118 15.59 -4.81 6.13
C ARG A 118 16.81 -4.54 5.25
N ARG A 119 17.95 -4.18 5.81
CA ARG A 119 19.22 -4.01 5.06
C ARG A 119 19.67 -5.29 4.39
N ARG A 120 19.57 -6.43 5.07
CA ARG A 120 19.91 -7.76 4.51
C ARG A 120 19.00 -8.13 3.36
N VAL A 121 17.69 -7.93 3.52
CA VAL A 121 16.72 -8.10 2.43
C VAL A 121 17.05 -7.19 1.25
N GLY A 122 17.34 -5.92 1.50
CA GLY A 122 17.73 -4.95 0.48
C GLY A 122 19.04 -5.32 -0.23
N ALA A 123 20.03 -5.88 0.48
CA ALA A 123 21.25 -6.35 -0.12
C ALA A 123 20.99 -7.52 -1.10
N ALA A 124 20.17 -8.48 -0.72
CA ALA A 124 19.76 -9.60 -1.57
C ALA A 124 18.99 -9.10 -2.81
N ALA A 125 18.02 -8.19 -2.63
CA ALA A 125 17.26 -7.61 -3.73
C ALA A 125 18.15 -6.88 -4.74
N ARG A 126 19.13 -6.11 -4.28
CA ARG A 126 20.11 -5.41 -5.14
C ARG A 126 21.03 -6.38 -5.88
N ALA A 127 21.43 -7.46 -5.22
CA ALA A 127 22.31 -8.48 -5.83
C ALA A 127 21.59 -9.28 -6.92
N ALA A 128 20.28 -9.52 -6.78
CA ALA A 128 19.47 -10.18 -7.80
C ALA A 128 19.41 -9.36 -9.10
N GLY A 129 19.49 -8.02 -9.01
CA GLY A 129 19.49 -7.13 -10.17
C GLY A 129 18.18 -7.19 -10.97
N GLY A 130 18.28 -6.91 -12.28
CA GLY A 130 17.17 -6.96 -13.23
C GLY A 130 16.86 -5.61 -13.86
N ASP A 131 16.18 -5.64 -15.01
CA ASP A 131 15.69 -4.43 -15.68
C ASP A 131 14.38 -3.98 -14.99
N GLU A 132 14.40 -2.78 -14.42
CA GLU A 132 13.25 -2.21 -13.72
C GLU A 132 12.23 -1.56 -14.67
N GLN A 133 12.59 -1.28 -15.94
CA GLN A 133 11.75 -0.49 -16.84
C GLN A 133 10.43 -1.18 -17.21
N PRO A 134 10.39 -2.48 -17.55
CA PRO A 134 9.13 -3.17 -17.83
C PRO A 134 8.19 -3.18 -16.61
N PHE A 135 8.76 -3.32 -15.40
CA PHE A 135 8.00 -3.26 -14.15
C PHE A 135 7.42 -1.87 -13.90
N ILE A 136 8.21 -0.81 -14.06
CA ILE A 136 7.74 0.59 -13.91
C ILE A 136 6.62 0.87 -14.93
N ALA A 137 6.80 0.48 -16.20
CA ALA A 137 5.78 0.66 -17.24
C ALA A 137 4.47 -0.05 -16.89
N ARG A 138 4.56 -1.28 -16.38
CA ARG A 138 3.40 -2.02 -15.90
C ARG A 138 2.68 -1.29 -14.76
N ILE A 139 3.41 -0.83 -13.74
CA ILE A 139 2.79 -0.07 -12.65
C ILE A 139 2.15 1.21 -13.17
N ALA A 140 2.83 1.94 -14.06
CA ALA A 140 2.29 3.16 -14.67
C ALA A 140 0.95 2.91 -15.38
N SER A 141 0.77 1.75 -16.03
CA SER A 141 -0.49 1.39 -16.70
C SER A 141 -1.66 1.15 -15.73
N LEU A 142 -1.38 0.91 -14.45
CA LEU A 142 -2.39 0.73 -13.40
C LEU A 142 -2.77 2.04 -12.71
N LEU A 143 -2.08 3.13 -13.00
CA LEU A 143 -2.32 4.43 -12.35
C LEU A 143 -3.29 5.30 -13.17
N PRO A 144 -3.93 6.30 -12.55
CA PRO A 144 -4.67 7.31 -13.30
C PRO A 144 -3.79 7.94 -14.39
N ALA A 145 -4.37 8.16 -15.58
CA ALA A 145 -3.66 8.70 -16.75
C ALA A 145 -3.20 10.16 -16.53
N THR A 146 -2.15 10.35 -15.72
CA THR A 146 -1.58 11.66 -15.38
C THR A 146 -0.10 11.52 -15.05
N ASP A 147 0.67 12.57 -15.36
CA ASP A 147 2.09 12.70 -15.02
C ASP A 147 2.33 13.41 -13.68
N ARG A 148 1.26 13.76 -12.94
CA ARG A 148 1.32 14.59 -11.75
C ARG A 148 0.89 13.83 -10.51
N TRP A 149 1.40 14.27 -9.36
CA TRP A 149 0.87 13.89 -8.06
C TRP A 149 -0.50 14.55 -7.81
N PRO A 150 -1.41 13.86 -7.06
CA PRO A 150 -2.67 14.47 -6.66
C PRO A 150 -2.44 15.71 -5.80
N GLN A 151 -3.44 16.61 -5.76
CA GLN A 151 -3.40 17.80 -4.89
C GLN A 151 -3.55 17.42 -3.41
N ARG A 152 -4.22 16.31 -3.12
CA ARG A 152 -4.38 15.76 -1.76
C ARG A 152 -3.04 15.26 -1.25
N ARG A 153 -2.89 15.22 0.08
CA ARG A 153 -1.71 14.67 0.71
C ARG A 153 -1.73 13.15 0.59
N PHE A 154 -1.03 12.67 -0.41
CA PHE A 154 -0.83 11.26 -0.68
C PHE A 154 0.62 10.88 -0.38
N LEU A 155 0.82 9.89 0.49
CA LEU A 155 2.10 9.32 0.89
C LEU A 155 2.20 7.91 0.30
N VAL A 156 3.27 7.68 -0.44
CA VAL A 156 3.61 6.38 -1.01
C VAL A 156 4.84 5.85 -0.29
N THR A 157 4.72 4.70 0.37
CA THR A 157 5.78 4.13 1.20
C THR A 157 6.73 3.25 0.39
N ALA A 158 8.01 3.33 0.69
CA ALA A 158 9.03 2.42 0.17
C ALA A 158 10.13 2.25 1.22
N VAL A 159 10.98 1.24 1.07
CA VAL A 159 12.17 1.03 1.90
C VAL A 159 13.42 1.21 1.05
N ASP A 160 14.33 2.04 1.52
CA ASP A 160 15.65 2.18 0.90
C ASP A 160 16.45 0.88 1.07
N ALA A 161 16.83 0.26 -0.04
CA ALA A 161 17.46 -1.06 -0.04
C ALA A 161 18.91 -1.07 0.49
N GLU A 162 19.52 0.10 0.69
CA GLU A 162 20.87 0.20 1.30
C GLU A 162 20.79 0.43 2.81
N SER A 163 19.96 1.39 3.24
CA SER A 163 19.87 1.77 4.64
C SER A 163 18.85 0.97 5.42
N GLY A 164 17.90 0.31 4.77
CA GLY A 164 16.75 -0.33 5.42
C GLY A 164 15.72 0.66 6.00
N GLU A 165 15.88 1.95 5.73
CA GLU A 165 15.01 2.99 6.26
C GLU A 165 13.75 3.20 5.42
N LEU A 166 12.67 3.54 6.10
CA LEU A 166 11.42 3.93 5.45
C LEU A 166 11.58 5.25 4.71
N VAL A 167 11.01 5.32 3.50
CA VAL A 167 10.80 6.55 2.76
C VAL A 167 9.32 6.69 2.44
N ALA A 168 8.76 7.88 2.68
CA ALA A 168 7.41 8.23 2.30
C ALA A 168 7.46 9.30 1.19
N TRP A 169 7.22 8.87 -0.04
CA TRP A 169 7.18 9.76 -1.19
C TRP A 169 5.89 10.58 -1.21
N HIS A 170 5.98 11.82 -1.64
CA HIS A 170 4.85 12.71 -1.78
C HIS A 170 5.12 13.77 -2.87
N ARG A 171 4.11 14.54 -3.25
CA ARG A 171 4.19 15.57 -4.29
C ARG A 171 5.41 16.50 -4.22
N GLY A 172 5.89 16.79 -3.01
CA GLY A 172 7.02 17.71 -2.80
C GLY A 172 8.41 17.08 -2.96
N CYS A 173 8.52 15.77 -3.21
CA CYS A 173 9.81 15.07 -3.26
C CYS A 173 10.51 15.16 -4.63
N GLY A 174 9.84 15.67 -5.67
CA GLY A 174 10.40 15.75 -7.03
C GLY A 174 10.55 14.39 -7.72
N VAL A 175 9.92 13.34 -7.20
CA VAL A 175 9.91 11.98 -7.76
C VAL A 175 8.63 11.80 -8.58
N PRO A 176 8.67 11.26 -9.81
CA PRO A 176 7.47 10.91 -10.56
C PRO A 176 6.60 9.90 -9.80
N LEU A 177 5.27 10.04 -9.90
CA LEU A 177 4.32 9.20 -9.18
C LEU A 177 4.46 7.72 -9.53
N ASP A 178 4.59 7.40 -10.81
CA ASP A 178 4.77 6.04 -11.33
C ASP A 178 6.01 5.36 -10.74
N ARG A 179 7.14 6.08 -10.64
CA ARG A 179 8.36 5.56 -10.02
C ARG A 179 8.20 5.36 -8.51
N ALA A 180 7.53 6.28 -7.82
CA ALA A 180 7.28 6.15 -6.39
C ALA A 180 6.38 4.93 -6.10
N VAL A 181 5.31 4.74 -6.88
CA VAL A 181 4.40 3.58 -6.74
C VAL A 181 5.10 2.29 -7.16
N ALA A 182 5.91 2.29 -8.23
CA ALA A 182 6.70 1.13 -8.60
C ALA A 182 7.68 0.74 -7.48
N ALA A 183 8.38 1.71 -6.87
CA ALA A 183 9.25 1.44 -5.72
C ALA A 183 8.47 0.83 -4.55
N SER A 184 7.24 1.34 -4.29
CA SER A 184 6.34 0.81 -3.27
C SER A 184 5.88 -0.62 -3.51
N CYS A 185 5.86 -1.07 -4.77
CA CYS A 185 5.42 -2.39 -5.20
C CYS A 185 6.60 -3.34 -5.54
N ALA A 186 7.84 -2.92 -5.37
CA ALA A 186 9.03 -3.71 -5.72
C ALA A 186 9.34 -4.77 -4.65
N VAL A 187 8.50 -5.82 -4.62
CA VAL A 187 8.64 -6.95 -3.68
C VAL A 187 9.96 -7.69 -3.96
N PRO A 188 10.89 -7.81 -2.98
CA PRO A 188 12.12 -8.56 -3.12
C PRO A 188 11.88 -10.00 -3.59
N ALA A 189 12.77 -10.50 -4.44
CA ALA A 189 12.69 -11.80 -5.10
C ALA A 189 11.57 -11.94 -6.14
N VAL A 190 10.69 -10.95 -6.30
CA VAL A 190 9.66 -10.91 -7.36
C VAL A 190 10.00 -9.87 -8.41
N TYR A 191 10.34 -8.67 -7.96
CA TYR A 191 10.64 -7.54 -8.83
C TYR A 191 11.99 -6.91 -8.50
N PRO A 192 12.69 -6.33 -9.48
CA PRO A 192 13.91 -5.58 -9.21
C PRO A 192 13.58 -4.34 -8.37
N PRO A 193 14.49 -3.93 -7.45
CA PRO A 193 14.34 -2.68 -6.74
C PRO A 193 14.43 -1.49 -7.69
N VAL A 194 13.60 -0.48 -7.48
CA VAL A 194 13.46 0.69 -8.36
C VAL A 194 14.51 1.75 -8.03
N THR A 195 15.15 2.29 -9.05
CA THR A 195 16.18 3.33 -8.92
C THR A 195 15.55 4.73 -8.95
N ILE A 196 15.76 5.50 -7.88
CA ILE A 196 15.34 6.88 -7.74
C ILE A 196 16.50 7.70 -7.19
N GLY A 197 16.96 8.71 -7.94
CA GLY A 197 18.05 9.57 -7.50
C GLY A 197 19.37 8.85 -7.22
N GLY A 198 19.65 7.76 -7.93
CA GLY A 198 20.85 6.94 -7.77
C GLY A 198 20.81 5.95 -6.59
N ARG A 199 19.72 5.87 -5.85
CA ARG A 199 19.50 4.88 -4.79
C ARG A 199 18.43 3.88 -5.23
N ARG A 200 18.43 2.69 -4.64
CA ARG A 200 17.47 1.63 -4.93
C ARG A 200 16.47 1.47 -3.80
N TYR A 201 15.21 1.29 -4.19
CA TYR A 201 14.09 1.18 -3.25
C TYR A 201 13.31 -0.10 -3.51
N MET A 202 12.83 -0.69 -2.44
CA MET A 202 12.00 -1.90 -2.42
C MET A 202 10.66 -1.62 -1.73
N ASP A 203 9.75 -2.59 -1.81
CA ASP A 203 8.38 -2.50 -1.31
C ASP A 203 8.30 -1.96 0.12
N GLY A 204 7.35 -1.03 0.34
CA GLY A 204 7.09 -0.44 1.66
C GLY A 204 6.61 -1.45 2.69
N GLY A 205 6.02 -2.57 2.24
CA GLY A 205 5.59 -3.70 3.07
C GLY A 205 6.74 -4.42 3.77
N ILE A 206 7.99 -4.21 3.32
CA ILE A 206 9.19 -4.72 4.00
C ILE A 206 9.37 -4.07 5.38
N ARG A 207 8.84 -2.87 5.60
CA ARG A 207 8.78 -2.27 6.94
C ARG A 207 7.50 -2.64 7.66
N SER A 208 6.37 -2.46 7.05
CA SER A 208 5.05 -2.74 7.58
C SER A 208 4.03 -2.91 6.45
N ALA A 209 3.12 -3.85 6.61
CA ALA A 209 2.04 -4.07 5.67
C ALA A 209 1.15 -2.84 5.49
N THR A 210 1.01 -1.97 6.50
CA THR A 210 0.11 -0.81 6.48
C THR A 210 0.83 0.53 6.56
N ASN A 211 1.90 0.64 7.35
CA ASN A 211 2.55 1.90 7.69
C ASN A 211 1.54 2.95 8.25
N ALA A 212 0.60 2.49 9.09
CA ALA A 212 -0.51 3.29 9.58
C ALA A 212 -0.08 4.45 10.48
N ASP A 213 1.07 4.35 11.13
CA ASP A 213 1.69 5.42 11.93
C ASP A 213 1.93 6.72 11.14
N LEU A 214 2.03 6.65 9.81
CA LEU A 214 2.17 7.83 8.94
C LEU A 214 0.89 8.67 8.87
N ALA A 215 -0.25 8.14 9.31
CA ALA A 215 -1.50 8.90 9.45
C ALA A 215 -1.58 9.66 10.78
N ALA A 216 -0.51 9.69 11.59
CA ALA A 216 -0.47 10.43 12.84
C ALA A 216 -0.85 11.90 12.66
N GLY A 217 -1.66 12.41 13.61
CA GLY A 217 -2.24 13.75 13.56
C GLY A 217 -3.57 13.84 12.81
N CYS A 218 -4.12 12.71 12.32
CA CYS A 218 -5.53 12.60 11.94
C CYS A 218 -6.38 12.32 13.20
N SER A 219 -7.65 12.73 13.17
CA SER A 219 -8.60 12.50 14.26
C SER A 219 -9.45 11.25 14.01
N ALA A 220 -9.63 10.89 12.74
CA ALA A 220 -10.30 9.69 12.30
C ALA A 220 -9.45 8.99 11.24
N VAL A 221 -9.25 7.68 11.36
CA VAL A 221 -8.43 6.88 10.42
C VAL A 221 -9.14 5.58 10.08
N ILE A 222 -9.34 5.35 8.78
CA ILE A 222 -9.76 4.05 8.26
C ILE A 222 -8.53 3.35 7.69
N VAL A 223 -8.27 2.13 8.14
CA VAL A 223 -7.15 1.29 7.73
C VAL A 223 -7.68 0.08 6.99
N LEU A 224 -7.33 -0.08 5.72
CA LEU A 224 -7.55 -1.31 4.96
C LEU A 224 -6.27 -2.16 5.06
N HIS A 225 -6.36 -3.31 5.72
CA HIS A 225 -5.24 -4.22 5.92
C HIS A 225 -5.46 -5.51 5.14
N ALA A 226 -5.20 -5.47 3.85
CA ALA A 226 -5.56 -6.53 2.90
C ALA A 226 -4.95 -7.90 3.21
N ILE A 227 -3.84 -7.97 3.94
CA ILE A 227 -3.18 -9.22 4.37
C ILE A 227 -3.28 -9.48 5.87
N GLY A 228 -4.25 -8.85 6.55
CA GLY A 228 -4.42 -8.99 8.00
C GLY A 228 -4.69 -10.42 8.46
N HIS A 229 -5.20 -11.28 7.59
CA HIS A 229 -5.40 -12.71 7.83
C HIS A 229 -4.09 -13.53 7.73
N LEU A 230 -3.02 -12.97 7.16
CA LEU A 230 -1.73 -13.63 6.94
C LEU A 230 -0.61 -13.07 7.85
N THR A 231 -0.85 -11.98 8.56
CA THR A 231 0.18 -11.26 9.32
C THR A 231 -0.13 -11.24 10.82
N PRO A 232 0.90 -11.24 11.68
CA PRO A 232 0.71 -11.02 13.12
C PRO A 232 0.03 -9.66 13.38
N ARG A 233 -0.70 -9.56 14.49
CA ARG A 233 -1.44 -8.34 14.88
C ARG A 233 -0.57 -7.28 15.54
N GLU A 234 0.53 -7.68 16.18
CA GLU A 234 1.36 -6.81 17.01
C GLU A 234 1.97 -5.62 16.27
N PRO A 235 2.49 -5.76 15.03
CA PRO A 235 3.03 -4.61 14.29
C PRO A 235 1.96 -3.54 14.04
N LEU A 236 0.77 -3.94 13.61
CA LEU A 236 -0.34 -3.02 13.38
C LEU A 236 -0.79 -2.35 14.68
N GLN A 237 -0.89 -3.09 15.78
CA GLN A 237 -1.26 -2.52 17.09
C GLN A 237 -0.28 -1.42 17.53
N THR A 238 1.02 -1.61 17.30
CA THR A 238 2.04 -0.61 17.58
C THR A 238 1.85 0.65 16.74
N GLU A 239 1.53 0.50 15.45
CA GLU A 239 1.24 1.63 14.55
C GLU A 239 -0.04 2.37 14.94
N LEU A 240 -1.10 1.64 15.30
CA LEU A 240 -2.35 2.24 15.79
C LEU A 240 -2.14 3.01 17.10
N ALA A 241 -1.31 2.51 18.00
CA ALA A 241 -0.94 3.23 19.22
C ALA A 241 -0.25 4.57 18.92
N ALA A 242 0.53 4.65 17.85
CA ALA A 242 1.17 5.89 17.41
C ALA A 242 0.18 6.94 16.87
N LEU A 243 -1.06 6.56 16.52
CA LEU A 243 -2.12 7.48 16.14
C LEU A 243 -2.72 8.26 17.33
N GLY A 244 -2.42 7.82 18.57
CA GLY A 244 -2.87 8.47 19.79
C GLY A 244 -4.38 8.30 20.03
N THR A 245 -5.12 9.42 20.14
CA THR A 245 -6.56 9.42 20.43
C THR A 245 -7.44 9.41 19.16
N ALA A 246 -6.88 9.13 17.99
CA ALA A 246 -7.67 9.05 16.77
C ALA A 246 -8.73 7.93 16.84
N ALA A 247 -9.95 8.22 16.38
CA ALA A 247 -10.93 7.18 16.14
C ALA A 247 -10.45 6.32 14.97
N THR A 248 -10.31 5.00 15.18
CA THR A 248 -9.76 4.10 14.17
C THR A 248 -10.72 2.98 13.83
N LEU A 249 -10.87 2.71 12.53
CA LEU A 249 -11.54 1.52 12.01
C LEU A 249 -10.54 0.72 11.16
N VAL A 250 -10.29 -0.51 11.56
CA VAL A 250 -9.46 -1.43 10.78
C VAL A 250 -10.38 -2.42 10.07
N ILE A 251 -10.23 -2.52 8.75
CA ILE A 251 -10.94 -3.48 7.91
C ILE A 251 -9.91 -4.46 7.38
N THR A 252 -10.08 -5.74 7.69
CA THR A 252 -9.30 -6.87 7.17
C THR A 252 -10.22 -7.78 6.37
N PRO A 253 -9.72 -8.59 5.43
CA PRO A 253 -10.53 -9.61 4.78
C PRO A 253 -11.27 -10.45 5.81
N ASP A 254 -12.59 -10.61 5.63
CA ASP A 254 -13.38 -11.58 6.39
C ASP A 254 -13.04 -13.01 5.95
N ASP A 255 -13.64 -14.01 6.60
CA ASP A 255 -13.33 -15.41 6.34
C ASP A 255 -13.58 -15.80 4.87
N VAL A 256 -14.57 -15.20 4.21
CA VAL A 256 -14.88 -15.44 2.80
C VAL A 256 -13.82 -14.84 1.90
N ALA A 257 -13.49 -13.57 2.11
CA ALA A 257 -12.47 -12.88 1.35
C ALA A 257 -11.09 -13.51 1.59
N ALA A 258 -10.75 -13.84 2.84
CA ALA A 258 -9.49 -14.48 3.22
C ALA A 258 -9.32 -15.86 2.55
N ALA A 259 -10.35 -16.70 2.57
CA ALA A 259 -10.34 -18.01 1.91
C ALA A 259 -10.18 -17.89 0.39
N LEU A 260 -10.82 -16.88 -0.22
CA LEU A 260 -10.76 -16.61 -1.64
C LEU A 260 -9.39 -16.06 -2.07
N MET A 261 -8.86 -15.10 -1.32
CA MET A 261 -7.55 -14.49 -1.61
C MET A 261 -6.39 -15.47 -1.38
N GLY A 262 -6.55 -16.40 -0.43
CA GLY A 262 -5.55 -17.43 -0.13
C GLY A 262 -4.18 -16.84 0.20
N THR A 263 -3.11 -17.57 -0.16
CA THR A 263 -1.72 -17.15 0.07
C THR A 263 -0.99 -16.67 -1.19
N ASN A 264 -1.50 -17.00 -2.39
CA ASN A 264 -0.91 -16.52 -3.65
C ASN A 264 -1.54 -15.19 -4.09
N LEU A 265 -1.17 -14.13 -3.41
CA LEU A 265 -1.71 -12.79 -3.61
C LEU A 265 -1.39 -12.17 -4.99
N LEU A 266 -0.52 -12.77 -5.79
CA LEU A 266 -0.12 -12.29 -7.12
C LEU A 266 -0.85 -13.02 -8.26
N ASP A 267 -1.77 -13.92 -7.95
CA ASP A 267 -2.59 -14.61 -8.95
C ASP A 267 -3.63 -13.62 -9.54
N ALA A 268 -3.48 -13.37 -10.84
CA ALA A 268 -4.37 -12.46 -11.55
C ALA A 268 -5.81 -12.99 -11.68
N ALA A 269 -6.02 -14.30 -11.63
CA ALA A 269 -7.35 -14.89 -11.69
C ALA A 269 -8.22 -14.51 -10.47
N ILE A 270 -7.59 -14.14 -9.36
CA ILE A 270 -8.27 -13.75 -8.12
C ILE A 270 -8.84 -12.32 -8.19
N ALA A 271 -8.39 -11.46 -9.10
CA ALA A 271 -8.74 -10.04 -9.08
C ALA A 271 -10.26 -9.78 -9.11
N GLY A 272 -10.98 -10.41 -10.05
CA GLY A 272 -12.45 -10.26 -10.12
C GLY A 272 -13.16 -10.74 -8.85
N PRO A 273 -12.97 -12.00 -8.44
CA PRO A 273 -13.52 -12.53 -7.19
C PRO A 273 -13.17 -11.71 -5.95
N ALA A 274 -11.94 -11.21 -5.80
CA ALA A 274 -11.51 -10.41 -4.65
C ALA A 274 -12.21 -9.03 -4.63
N LEU A 275 -12.42 -8.39 -5.79
CA LEU A 275 -13.20 -7.16 -5.89
C LEU A 275 -14.63 -7.38 -5.37
N GLU A 276 -15.30 -8.43 -5.84
CA GLU A 276 -16.68 -8.74 -5.43
C GLU A 276 -16.78 -9.08 -3.93
N ALA A 277 -15.80 -9.80 -3.39
CA ALA A 277 -15.71 -10.06 -1.96
C ALA A 277 -15.57 -8.75 -1.16
N GLY A 278 -14.70 -7.83 -1.60
CA GLY A 278 -14.55 -6.52 -0.99
C GLY A 278 -15.82 -5.68 -1.05
N LEU A 279 -16.51 -5.67 -2.20
CA LEU A 279 -17.80 -4.99 -2.37
C LEU A 279 -18.86 -5.51 -1.39
N THR A 280 -18.95 -6.83 -1.25
CA THR A 280 -19.89 -7.49 -0.35
C THR A 280 -19.57 -7.20 1.11
N GLN A 281 -18.31 -7.35 1.48
CA GLN A 281 -17.83 -7.12 2.85
C GLN A 281 -18.05 -5.66 3.29
N ALA A 282 -17.88 -4.70 2.40
CA ALA A 282 -18.04 -3.27 2.69
C ALA A 282 -19.45 -2.93 3.22
N MET A 283 -20.47 -3.72 2.88
CA MET A 283 -21.83 -3.49 3.36
C MET A 283 -21.94 -3.57 4.90
N SER A 284 -21.11 -4.42 5.52
CA SER A 284 -21.07 -4.56 6.99
C SER A 284 -20.30 -3.42 7.68
N TYR A 285 -19.57 -2.61 6.91
CA TYR A 285 -18.75 -1.52 7.44
C TYR A 285 -19.30 -0.12 7.14
N GLY A 286 -20.43 0.00 6.44
CA GLY A 286 -21.02 1.31 6.11
C GLY A 286 -21.28 2.15 7.35
N GLU A 287 -22.07 1.63 8.31
CA GLU A 287 -22.40 2.32 9.56
C GLU A 287 -21.17 2.57 10.45
N PRO A 288 -20.30 1.58 10.77
CA PRO A 288 -19.09 1.81 11.54
C PRO A 288 -18.13 2.83 10.91
N ALA A 289 -18.00 2.82 9.59
CA ALA A 289 -17.16 3.77 8.88
C ALA A 289 -17.75 5.19 8.93
N ASP A 290 -19.07 5.33 8.72
CA ASP A 290 -19.76 6.61 8.80
C ASP A 290 -19.65 7.22 10.19
N ALA A 291 -19.80 6.41 11.23
CA ALA A 291 -19.71 6.85 12.62
C ALA A 291 -18.40 7.58 12.93
N ILE A 292 -17.27 7.11 12.41
CA ILE A 292 -15.97 7.78 12.61
C ILE A 292 -15.67 8.83 11.53
N TRP A 293 -16.25 8.69 10.34
CA TRP A 293 -15.97 9.57 9.21
C TRP A 293 -16.73 10.89 9.27
N GLN A 294 -17.95 10.85 9.84
CA GLN A 294 -18.84 12.00 10.00
C GLN A 294 -18.77 12.64 11.40
N ALA A 295 -18.10 11.99 12.36
CA ALA A 295 -17.93 12.51 13.72
C ALA A 295 -17.07 13.80 13.70
N THR A 296 -17.67 14.90 13.21
CA THR A 296 -17.06 16.22 13.06
C THR A 296 -17.85 17.25 13.84
#